data_09e2aca785dc2427ec3fbb3016d730dd
#
_entry.id   09e2aca785dc2427ec3fbb3016d730dd
#
_cell.length_a   1.000
_cell.length_b   1.000
_cell.length_c   1.000
_cell.angle_alpha   90.00
_cell.angle_beta   90.00
_cell.angle_gamma   90.00
#
_symmetry.space_group_name_H-M   'P 1'
#
loop_
_entity.id
_entity.type
_entity.pdbx_description
1 polymer ?
#
loop_
_entity_poly.entity_id
_entity_poly.type
_entity_poly.pdbx_seq_one_letter_code
_entity_poly.pdbx_strand_id
1 'polypeptide(L)'
;DRKEHAEAVFAGLSLDICADCTPEEKYRLVDEAKKRGEKVAMVGDGLNDAPALAKADIGIVFSGTENSASIEAAGVAILGRDVMLIQELFALSKRSVSIASQSVYAGIGLSTVGMTLAAFGFIVPVEGALIQEGIDVAVILNALRAAFAPRI
;
A
#
# COMPACT_ATOMS: atom_id res chain seq x y z
N ASP A 1 -26.92 -2.71 8.03
CA ASP A 1 -27.06 -2.09 9.38
C ASP A 1 -27.98 -0.88 9.27
N ARG A 2 -28.88 -0.72 10.26
CA ARG A 2 -29.89 0.32 10.24
C ARG A 2 -29.25 1.71 10.24
N LYS A 3 -29.72 2.59 9.37
CA LYS A 3 -29.22 3.96 9.18
C LYS A 3 -29.09 4.72 10.51
N GLU A 4 -30.10 4.62 11.37
CA GLU A 4 -30.11 5.26 12.72
C GLU A 4 -28.93 4.82 13.60
N HIS A 5 -28.51 3.56 13.51
CA HIS A 5 -27.36 3.04 14.29
C HIS A 5 -26.04 3.58 13.75
N ALA A 6 -25.89 3.61 12.44
CA ALA A 6 -24.69 4.16 11.80
C ALA A 6 -24.55 5.65 12.09
N GLU A 7 -25.63 6.43 11.94
CA GLU A 7 -25.64 7.86 12.26
C GLU A 7 -25.32 8.14 13.74
N ALA A 8 -25.81 7.31 14.66
CA ALA A 8 -25.51 7.46 16.09
C ALA A 8 -24.04 7.16 16.43
N VAL A 9 -23.47 6.12 15.82
CA VAL A 9 -22.07 5.72 16.07
C VAL A 9 -21.08 6.72 15.46
N PHE A 10 -21.41 7.29 14.31
CA PHE A 10 -20.53 8.22 13.60
C PHE A 10 -20.93 9.70 13.77
N ALA A 11 -21.81 9.99 14.74
CA ALA A 11 -22.23 11.35 15.07
C ALA A 11 -21.00 12.23 15.39
N GLY A 12 -20.86 13.34 14.66
CA GLY A 12 -19.74 14.28 14.82
C GLY A 12 -18.54 14.04 13.90
N LEU A 13 -18.56 12.99 13.09
CA LEU A 13 -17.58 12.79 12.01
C LEU A 13 -18.16 13.28 10.67
N SER A 14 -17.38 13.99 9.87
CA SER A 14 -17.73 14.38 8.51
C SER A 14 -17.59 13.18 7.56
N LEU A 15 -18.56 12.25 7.61
CA LEU A 15 -18.59 11.05 6.79
C LEU A 15 -19.89 10.98 5.99
N ASP A 16 -19.80 10.54 4.75
CA ASP A 16 -20.96 10.17 3.95
C ASP A 16 -21.42 8.76 4.35
N ILE A 17 -22.58 8.66 4.98
CA ILE A 17 -23.13 7.40 5.45
C ILE A 17 -24.15 6.88 4.45
N CYS A 18 -23.84 5.76 3.80
CA CYS A 18 -24.76 4.96 3.02
C CYS A 18 -25.09 3.67 3.78
N ALA A 19 -26.25 3.64 4.42
CA ALA A 19 -26.72 2.46 5.15
C ALA A 19 -27.55 1.54 4.24
N ASP A 20 -27.63 0.25 4.59
CA ASP A 20 -28.40 -0.78 3.88
C ASP A 20 -28.05 -0.91 2.38
N CYS A 21 -26.80 -0.56 2.01
CA CYS A 21 -26.35 -0.65 0.63
C CYS A 21 -26.30 -2.10 0.14
N THR A 22 -26.90 -2.36 -1.01
CA THR A 22 -26.76 -3.62 -1.74
C THR A 22 -25.35 -3.79 -2.31
N PRO A 23 -24.92 -5.00 -2.69
CA PRO A 23 -23.62 -5.22 -3.33
C PRO A 23 -23.44 -4.37 -4.60
N GLU A 24 -24.50 -4.20 -5.40
CA GLU A 24 -24.51 -3.39 -6.61
C GLU A 24 -24.34 -1.90 -6.30
N GLU A 25 -24.94 -1.42 -5.23
CA GLU A 25 -24.79 -0.04 -4.78
C GLU A 25 -23.38 0.23 -4.28
N LYS A 26 -22.79 -0.68 -3.52
CA LYS A 26 -21.39 -0.60 -3.09
C LYS A 26 -20.44 -0.54 -4.28
N TYR A 27 -20.63 -1.42 -5.27
CA TYR A 27 -19.87 -1.40 -6.51
C TYR A 27 -20.00 -0.05 -7.24
N ARG A 28 -21.25 0.46 -7.36
CA ARG A 28 -21.51 1.75 -8.02
C ARG A 28 -20.82 2.91 -7.31
N LEU A 29 -20.87 2.96 -5.99
CA LEU A 29 -20.18 4.01 -5.21
C LEU A 29 -18.68 4.02 -5.47
N VAL A 30 -18.04 2.85 -5.49
CA VAL A 30 -16.62 2.72 -5.82
C VAL A 30 -16.35 3.17 -7.26
N ASP A 31 -17.18 2.76 -8.22
CA ASP A 31 -17.02 3.12 -9.64
C ASP A 31 -17.19 4.63 -9.87
N GLU A 32 -18.17 5.25 -9.21
CA GLU A 32 -18.40 6.71 -9.28
C GLU A 32 -17.23 7.50 -8.69
N ALA A 33 -16.68 7.09 -7.54
CA ALA A 33 -15.51 7.70 -6.94
C ALA A 33 -14.29 7.62 -7.88
N LYS A 34 -14.05 6.45 -8.48
CA LYS A 34 -12.98 6.27 -9.48
C LYS A 34 -13.18 7.12 -10.73
N LYS A 35 -14.42 7.27 -11.22
CA LYS A 35 -14.74 8.15 -12.36
C LYS A 35 -14.47 9.62 -12.05
N ARG A 36 -14.57 10.04 -10.78
CA ARG A 36 -14.15 11.38 -10.33
C ARG A 36 -12.63 11.55 -10.21
N GLY A 37 -11.86 10.49 -10.48
CA GLY A 37 -10.39 10.49 -10.36
C GLY A 37 -9.88 10.26 -8.94
N GLU A 38 -10.74 9.85 -8.02
CA GLU A 38 -10.38 9.54 -6.64
C GLU A 38 -9.68 8.18 -6.55
N LYS A 39 -8.76 8.05 -5.59
CA LYS A 39 -8.15 6.77 -5.24
C LYS A 39 -8.97 6.11 -4.14
N VAL A 40 -9.48 4.92 -4.43
CA VAL A 40 -10.43 4.22 -3.56
C VAL A 40 -9.79 3.01 -2.91
N ALA A 41 -9.79 2.98 -1.58
CA ALA A 41 -9.56 1.79 -0.79
C ALA A 41 -10.92 1.27 -0.28
N MET A 42 -11.26 0.05 -0.61
CA MET A 42 -12.48 -0.63 -0.14
C MET A 42 -12.11 -1.63 0.94
N VAL A 43 -12.78 -1.54 2.08
CA VAL A 43 -12.66 -2.51 3.17
C VAL A 43 -13.96 -3.30 3.27
N GLY A 44 -13.86 -4.61 3.25
CA GLY A 44 -15.02 -5.50 3.33
C GLY A 44 -14.73 -6.75 4.14
N ASP A 45 -15.79 -7.45 4.54
CA ASP A 45 -15.70 -8.65 5.38
C ASP A 45 -16.27 -9.91 4.72
N GLY A 46 -16.91 -9.79 3.56
CA GLY A 46 -17.68 -10.89 3.04
C GLY A 46 -17.78 -11.04 1.53
N LEU A 47 -18.42 -12.13 1.14
CA LEU A 47 -18.71 -12.54 -0.24
C LEU A 47 -19.47 -11.48 -1.03
N ASN A 48 -20.35 -10.75 -0.36
CA ASN A 48 -21.19 -9.73 -0.99
C ASN A 48 -20.37 -8.48 -1.41
N ASP A 49 -19.17 -8.31 -0.88
CA ASP A 49 -18.29 -7.17 -1.16
C ASP A 49 -17.27 -7.46 -2.26
N ALA A 50 -17.12 -8.71 -2.70
CA ALA A 50 -16.12 -9.11 -3.68
C ALA A 50 -16.11 -8.27 -4.97
N PRO A 51 -17.26 -7.94 -5.59
CA PRO A 51 -17.25 -7.07 -6.78
C PRO A 51 -16.74 -5.65 -6.50
N ALA A 52 -17.09 -5.07 -5.34
CA ALA A 52 -16.64 -3.73 -4.94
C ALA A 52 -15.16 -3.72 -4.54
N LEU A 53 -14.69 -4.78 -3.86
CA LEU A 53 -13.27 -4.99 -3.52
C LEU A 53 -12.39 -5.08 -4.77
N ALA A 54 -12.81 -5.89 -5.75
CA ALA A 54 -12.09 -6.04 -7.02
C ALA A 54 -12.10 -4.75 -7.86
N LYS A 55 -13.12 -3.92 -7.73
CA LYS A 55 -13.23 -2.65 -8.47
C LYS A 55 -12.37 -1.55 -7.88
N ALA A 56 -12.14 -1.53 -6.58
CA ALA A 56 -11.34 -0.53 -5.88
C ALA A 56 -9.88 -0.51 -6.37
N ASP A 57 -9.14 0.57 -6.12
CA ASP A 57 -7.70 0.59 -6.37
C ASP A 57 -6.97 -0.33 -5.38
N ILE A 58 -7.49 -0.45 -4.16
CA ILE A 58 -7.04 -1.40 -3.15
C ILE A 58 -8.27 -1.99 -2.46
N GLY A 59 -8.49 -3.29 -2.62
CA GLY A 59 -9.44 -4.07 -1.82
C GLY A 59 -8.73 -4.62 -0.58
N ILE A 60 -9.33 -4.43 0.60
CA ILE A 60 -8.82 -4.91 1.87
C ILE A 60 -9.87 -5.81 2.51
N VAL A 61 -9.48 -7.01 2.91
CA VAL A 61 -10.37 -7.96 3.58
C VAL A 61 -9.75 -8.43 4.90
N PHE A 62 -10.59 -8.65 5.90
CA PHE A 62 -10.15 -9.29 7.14
C PHE A 62 -10.22 -10.82 6.98
N SER A 63 -9.08 -11.49 7.14
CA SER A 63 -9.01 -12.96 7.11
C SER A 63 -9.48 -13.54 8.44
N GLY A 64 -10.71 -13.83 8.51
CA GLY A 64 -11.39 -14.49 9.64
C GLY A 64 -12.74 -14.98 9.16
N THR A 65 -13.07 -14.60 7.93
CA THR A 65 -14.18 -15.11 7.17
C THR A 65 -13.65 -16.20 6.24
N GLU A 66 -14.19 -17.38 6.31
CA GLU A 66 -13.74 -18.60 5.61
C GLU A 66 -13.92 -18.54 4.07
N ASN A 67 -14.01 -17.36 3.47
CA ASN A 67 -14.36 -17.17 2.07
C ASN A 67 -13.14 -16.83 1.23
N SER A 68 -12.59 -17.85 0.55
CA SER A 68 -11.52 -17.73 -0.43
C SER A 68 -11.82 -16.71 -1.54
N ALA A 69 -13.07 -16.58 -1.98
CA ALA A 69 -13.45 -15.67 -3.06
C ALA A 69 -13.25 -14.18 -2.72
N SER A 70 -13.53 -13.77 -1.47
CA SER A 70 -13.29 -12.39 -1.03
C SER A 70 -11.80 -12.10 -0.88
N ILE A 71 -11.01 -13.07 -0.43
CA ILE A 71 -9.55 -12.96 -0.34
C ILE A 71 -8.94 -12.85 -1.74
N GLU A 72 -9.45 -13.62 -2.70
CA GLU A 72 -9.00 -13.58 -4.10
C GLU A 72 -9.33 -12.26 -4.79
N ALA A 73 -10.49 -11.65 -4.47
CA ALA A 73 -10.89 -10.35 -5.00
C ALA A 73 -10.16 -9.17 -4.34
N ALA A 74 -9.65 -9.35 -3.13
CA ALA A 74 -8.93 -8.32 -2.39
C ALA A 74 -7.44 -8.31 -2.76
N GLY A 75 -6.84 -7.13 -2.84
CA GLY A 75 -5.39 -6.97 -2.98
C GLY A 75 -4.61 -7.15 -1.68
N VAL A 76 -5.31 -7.04 -0.52
CA VAL A 76 -4.72 -7.13 0.81
C VAL A 76 -5.65 -7.94 1.73
N ALA A 77 -5.07 -8.91 2.42
CA ALA A 77 -5.75 -9.65 3.49
C ALA A 77 -5.09 -9.34 4.84
N ILE A 78 -5.88 -8.83 5.79
CA ILE A 78 -5.42 -8.55 7.15
C ILE A 78 -5.77 -9.74 8.03
N LEU A 79 -4.76 -10.32 8.70
CA LEU A 79 -4.94 -11.42 9.63
C LEU A 79 -5.49 -10.89 10.96
N GLY A 80 -6.76 -11.18 11.25
CA GLY A 80 -7.44 -10.73 12.45
C GLY A 80 -8.70 -9.92 12.15
N ARG A 81 -9.29 -9.35 13.19
CA ARG A 81 -10.56 -8.58 13.11
C ARG A 81 -10.43 -7.16 13.66
N ASP A 82 -9.21 -6.74 13.96
CA ASP A 82 -8.98 -5.41 14.53
C ASP A 82 -8.87 -4.37 13.40
N VAL A 83 -9.80 -3.43 13.38
CA VAL A 83 -9.85 -2.33 12.42
C VAL A 83 -8.62 -1.42 12.53
N MET A 84 -7.98 -1.36 13.70
CA MET A 84 -6.75 -0.58 13.89
C MET A 84 -5.60 -1.07 13.03
N LEU A 85 -5.60 -2.35 12.62
CA LEU A 85 -4.61 -2.90 11.68
C LEU A 85 -4.62 -2.21 10.32
N ILE A 86 -5.73 -1.58 9.91
CA ILE A 86 -5.77 -0.77 8.69
C ILE A 86 -4.85 0.45 8.83
N GLN A 87 -4.85 1.10 9.99
CA GLN A 87 -3.96 2.23 10.23
C GLN A 87 -2.48 1.81 10.20
N GLU A 88 -2.17 0.66 10.82
CA GLU A 88 -0.82 0.08 10.78
C GLU A 88 -0.41 -0.26 9.34
N LEU A 89 -1.30 -0.84 8.53
CA LEU A 89 -1.07 -1.13 7.12
C LEU A 89 -0.66 0.13 6.34
N PHE A 90 -1.40 1.23 6.50
CA PHE A 90 -1.06 2.48 5.82
C PHE A 90 0.26 3.08 6.32
N ALA A 91 0.54 3.03 7.61
CA ALA A 91 1.80 3.51 8.18
C ALA A 91 2.99 2.69 7.67
N LEU A 92 2.86 1.36 7.66
CA LEU A 92 3.87 0.43 7.16
C LEU A 92 4.12 0.64 5.66
N SER A 93 3.05 0.77 4.87
CA SER A 93 3.12 1.01 3.43
C SER A 93 3.88 2.31 3.12
N LYS A 94 3.51 3.43 3.75
CA LYS A 94 4.21 4.72 3.57
C LYS A 94 5.69 4.63 3.91
N ARG A 95 6.03 3.96 5.01
CA ARG A 95 7.42 3.75 5.43
C ARG A 95 8.19 2.91 4.42
N SER A 96 7.61 1.78 3.97
CA SER A 96 8.24 0.88 3.00
C SER A 96 8.50 1.58 1.67
N VAL A 97 7.53 2.31 1.15
CA VAL A 97 7.68 3.10 -0.08
C VAL A 97 8.74 4.20 0.09
N SER A 98 8.77 4.87 1.23
CA SER A 98 9.79 5.89 1.52
C SER A 98 11.20 5.32 1.54
N ILE A 99 11.41 4.18 2.21
CA ILE A 99 12.72 3.50 2.26
C ILE A 99 13.12 3.01 0.87
N ALA A 100 12.19 2.39 0.12
CA ALA A 100 12.45 1.93 -1.23
C ALA A 100 12.84 3.10 -2.16
N SER A 101 12.09 4.20 -2.14
CA SER A 101 12.39 5.40 -2.93
C SER A 101 13.75 5.99 -2.55
N GLN A 102 14.05 6.09 -1.26
CA GLN A 102 15.37 6.56 -0.79
C GLN A 102 16.50 5.67 -1.33
N SER A 103 16.33 4.35 -1.28
CA SER A 103 17.33 3.40 -1.78
C SER A 103 17.55 3.56 -3.29
N VAL A 104 16.47 3.68 -4.06
CA VAL A 104 16.52 3.84 -5.51
C VAL A 104 17.20 5.16 -5.89
N TYR A 105 16.77 6.29 -5.32
CA TYR A 105 17.35 7.59 -5.65
C TYR A 105 18.81 7.70 -5.22
N ALA A 106 19.17 7.15 -4.05
CA ALA A 106 20.57 7.12 -3.60
C ALA A 106 21.43 6.26 -4.52
N GLY A 107 20.95 5.06 -4.89
CA GLY A 107 21.67 4.17 -5.80
C GLY A 107 21.90 4.80 -7.18
N ILE A 108 20.84 5.33 -7.81
CA ILE A 108 20.94 5.99 -9.10
C ILE A 108 21.87 7.21 -9.02
N GLY A 109 21.73 8.03 -7.99
CA GLY A 109 22.56 9.22 -7.81
C GLY A 109 24.04 8.89 -7.69
N LEU A 110 24.40 7.95 -6.82
CA LEU A 110 25.77 7.50 -6.60
C LEU A 110 26.36 6.85 -7.85
N SER A 111 25.60 5.97 -8.52
CA SER A 111 26.04 5.33 -9.78
C SER A 111 26.24 6.36 -10.90
N THR A 112 25.37 7.36 -11.01
CA THR A 112 25.53 8.44 -12.01
C THR A 112 26.79 9.26 -11.77
N VAL A 113 27.09 9.59 -10.51
CA VAL A 113 28.33 10.27 -10.15
C VAL A 113 29.55 9.40 -10.50
N GLY A 114 29.52 8.12 -10.12
CA GLY A 114 30.61 7.18 -10.43
C GLY A 114 30.86 7.04 -11.95
N MET A 115 29.78 6.89 -12.75
CA MET A 115 29.88 6.83 -14.21
C MET A 115 30.45 8.14 -14.81
N THR A 116 30.06 9.28 -14.28
CA THR A 116 30.57 10.58 -14.75
C THR A 116 32.07 10.69 -14.47
N LEU A 117 32.53 10.34 -13.28
CA LEU A 117 33.95 10.35 -12.92
C LEU A 117 34.77 9.36 -13.78
N ALA A 118 34.21 8.19 -14.07
CA ALA A 118 34.85 7.21 -14.96
C ALA A 118 34.93 7.73 -16.40
N ALA A 119 33.93 8.43 -16.90
CA ALA A 119 33.92 9.02 -18.24
C ALA A 119 34.99 10.09 -18.41
N PHE A 120 35.32 10.84 -17.36
CA PHE A 120 36.44 11.80 -17.34
C PHE A 120 37.81 11.15 -17.05
N GLY A 121 37.88 9.83 -16.90
CA GLY A 121 39.13 9.10 -16.68
C GLY A 121 39.68 9.14 -15.25
N PHE A 122 38.87 9.59 -14.27
CA PHE A 122 39.27 9.63 -12.86
C PHE A 122 39.21 8.26 -12.17
N ILE A 123 38.49 7.30 -12.75
CA ILE A 123 38.28 5.96 -12.17
C ILE A 123 38.60 4.93 -13.26
N VAL A 124 39.49 3.97 -12.94
CA VAL A 124 39.77 2.85 -13.84
C VAL A 124 38.68 1.78 -13.76
N PRO A 125 38.44 0.96 -14.80
CA PRO A 125 37.30 0.05 -14.87
C PRO A 125 37.18 -0.89 -13.67
N VAL A 126 38.27 -1.39 -13.14
CA VAL A 126 38.27 -2.30 -11.98
C VAL A 126 37.81 -1.60 -10.70
N GLU A 127 38.29 -0.37 -10.46
CA GLU A 127 37.86 0.43 -9.33
C GLU A 127 36.38 0.82 -9.44
N GLY A 128 35.94 1.17 -10.64
CA GLY A 128 34.52 1.46 -10.92
C GLY A 128 33.61 0.28 -10.61
N ALA A 129 34.01 -0.93 -10.97
CA ALA A 129 33.26 -2.15 -10.65
C ALA A 129 33.17 -2.40 -9.13
N LEU A 130 34.26 -2.22 -8.39
CA LEU A 130 34.26 -2.39 -6.93
C LEU A 130 33.42 -1.31 -6.23
N ILE A 131 33.47 -0.07 -6.69
CA ILE A 131 32.63 1.02 -6.18
C ILE A 131 31.16 0.70 -6.41
N GLN A 132 30.79 0.22 -7.61
CA GLN A 132 29.40 -0.14 -7.93
C GLN A 132 28.91 -1.27 -7.04
N GLU A 133 29.70 -2.31 -6.83
CA GLU A 133 29.36 -3.41 -5.91
C GLU A 133 29.11 -2.89 -4.48
N GLY A 134 29.95 -1.98 -4.02
CA GLY A 134 29.76 -1.31 -2.72
C GLY A 134 28.48 -0.51 -2.62
N ILE A 135 28.11 0.20 -3.68
CA ILE A 135 26.84 0.95 -3.77
C ILE A 135 25.65 -0.02 -3.69
N ASP A 136 25.69 -1.11 -4.46
CA ASP A 136 24.60 -2.09 -4.53
C ASP A 136 24.38 -2.76 -3.15
N VAL A 137 25.47 -3.15 -2.47
CA VAL A 137 25.40 -3.67 -1.10
C VAL A 137 24.79 -2.65 -0.14
N ALA A 138 25.22 -1.40 -0.19
CA ALA A 138 24.70 -0.34 0.67
C ALA A 138 23.21 -0.07 0.44
N VAL A 139 22.75 -0.08 -0.82
CA VAL A 139 21.35 0.07 -1.22
C VAL A 139 20.51 -1.09 -0.70
N ILE A 140 21.00 -2.33 -0.83
CA ILE A 140 20.33 -3.52 -0.30
C ILE A 140 20.21 -3.45 1.23
N LEU A 141 21.30 -3.12 1.94
CA LEU A 141 21.29 -2.98 3.39
C LEU A 141 20.30 -1.89 3.85
N ASN A 142 20.22 -0.76 3.14
CA ASN A 142 19.24 0.26 3.45
C ASN A 142 17.80 -0.23 3.21
N ALA A 143 17.56 -0.97 2.12
CA ALA A 143 16.24 -1.53 1.81
C ALA A 143 15.78 -2.54 2.88
N LEU A 144 16.68 -3.34 3.45
CA LEU A 144 16.39 -4.27 4.53
C LEU A 144 15.83 -3.60 5.80
N ARG A 145 16.03 -2.30 5.99
CA ARG A 145 15.43 -1.54 7.11
C ARG A 145 13.88 -1.55 7.06
N ALA A 146 13.30 -1.80 5.89
CA ALA A 146 11.85 -1.95 5.76
C ALA A 146 11.34 -3.21 6.49
N ALA A 147 12.13 -4.30 6.49
CA ALA A 147 11.77 -5.56 7.14
C ALA A 147 11.86 -5.50 8.68
N PHE A 148 12.66 -4.59 9.21
CA PHE A 148 12.87 -4.43 10.66
C PHE A 148 12.07 -3.28 11.28
N ALA A 149 10.89 -3.00 10.69
CA ALA A 149 10.00 -2.00 11.27
C ALA A 149 9.50 -2.47 12.65
N PRO A 150 9.60 -1.64 13.71
CA PRO A 150 8.94 -1.96 14.97
C PRO A 150 7.42 -2.05 14.69
N ARG A 151 6.76 -3.05 15.27
CA ARG A 151 5.29 -3.09 15.34
C ARG A 151 4.86 -1.88 16.18
N ILE A 152 3.97 -1.08 15.63
CA ILE A 152 3.37 0.08 16.30
C ILE A 152 2.25 -0.40 17.20
#